data_ee643370bdd7d6d8e65cb9202ee3b5b5
#
_entry.id   ee643370bdd7d6d8e65cb9202ee3b5b5
#
_cell.length_a   1.000
_cell.length_b   1.000
_cell.length_c   1.000
_cell.angle_alpha   90.00
_cell.angle_beta   90.00
_cell.angle_gamma   90.00
#
_symmetry.space_group_name_H-M   'P 1'
#
loop_
_entity.id
_entity.type
_entity.pdbx_description
1 polymer ?
#
loop_
_entity_poly.entity_id
_entity_poly.type
_entity_poly.pdbx_seq_one_letter_code
_entity_poly.pdbx_strand_id
1 'polypeptide(L)'
;MSILTELNTLLSPVLPVETGVFSGVPPDEYLVFTPMTDEFALFGNNTPLFDISEVRISLFSKGSYLQRKIQITALLLGTEFTITDRRYIGHEDDTGYHHYAIDVEKSYETEE
;
A
#
# COMPACT_ATOMS: atom_id res chain seq x y z
N MET A 1 -15.07 -6.62 2.07
CA MET A 1 -13.65 -6.91 1.85
C MET A 1 -12.82 -5.70 2.27
N SER A 2 -11.68 -5.91 2.91
CA SER A 2 -10.88 -4.78 3.37
C SER A 2 -9.86 -4.36 2.31
N ILE A 3 -9.39 -3.12 2.42
CA ILE A 3 -8.35 -2.60 1.53
C ILE A 3 -7.07 -3.45 1.59
N LEU A 4 -6.69 -3.93 2.79
CA LEU A 4 -5.51 -4.78 2.95
C LEU A 4 -5.66 -6.11 2.20
N THR A 5 -6.84 -6.72 2.25
CA THR A 5 -7.10 -7.96 1.53
C THR A 5 -7.01 -7.76 0.01
N GLU A 6 -7.59 -6.67 -0.48
CA GLU A 6 -7.57 -6.37 -1.92
C GLU A 6 -6.15 -6.06 -2.40
N LEU A 7 -5.39 -5.28 -1.64
CA LEU A 7 -3.99 -4.99 -1.97
C LEU A 7 -3.13 -6.25 -1.94
N ASN A 8 -3.35 -7.12 -0.96
CA ASN A 8 -2.61 -8.38 -0.89
C ASN A 8 -2.90 -9.27 -2.11
N THR A 9 -4.16 -9.37 -2.50
CA THR A 9 -4.55 -10.14 -3.68
C THR A 9 -3.88 -9.59 -4.95
N LEU A 10 -3.82 -8.27 -5.08
CA LEU A 10 -3.23 -7.62 -6.24
C LEU A 10 -1.71 -7.75 -6.29
N LEU A 11 -1.02 -7.57 -5.17
CA LEU A 11 0.42 -7.36 -5.13
C LEU A 11 1.23 -8.57 -4.64
N SER A 12 0.62 -9.53 -3.92
CA SER A 12 1.35 -10.69 -3.45
C SER A 12 1.97 -11.55 -4.57
N PRO A 13 1.39 -11.63 -5.78
CA PRO A 13 2.05 -12.33 -6.89
C PRO A 13 3.31 -11.62 -7.40
N VAL A 14 3.50 -10.34 -7.09
CA VAL A 14 4.65 -9.55 -7.55
C VAL A 14 5.83 -9.70 -6.61
N LEU A 15 5.60 -9.50 -5.31
CA LEU A 15 6.62 -9.55 -4.26
C LEU A 15 6.00 -10.09 -2.97
N PRO A 16 6.83 -10.67 -2.07
CA PRO A 16 6.37 -11.02 -0.74
C PRO A 16 5.77 -9.81 -0.02
N VAL A 17 4.67 -10.00 0.68
CA VAL A 17 3.91 -8.93 1.34
C VAL A 17 3.76 -9.23 2.82
N GLU A 18 3.92 -8.22 3.65
CA GLU A 18 3.66 -8.26 5.08
C GLU A 18 2.85 -7.05 5.51
N THR A 19 2.10 -7.16 6.59
CA THR A 19 1.35 -6.03 7.16
C THR A 19 2.02 -5.62 8.46
N GLY A 20 2.37 -4.34 8.56
CA GLY A 20 3.09 -3.81 9.71
C GLY A 20 4.59 -4.00 9.59
N VAL A 21 5.13 -5.05 10.19
CA VAL A 21 6.57 -5.33 10.19
C VAL A 21 6.81 -6.72 9.62
N PHE A 22 7.82 -6.85 8.76
CA PHE A 22 8.17 -8.15 8.19
C PHE A 22 8.77 -9.03 9.29
N SER A 23 8.22 -10.22 9.47
CA SER A 23 8.70 -11.18 10.45
C SER A 23 9.71 -12.15 9.83
N GLY A 24 10.74 -12.52 10.60
CA GLY A 24 11.79 -13.41 10.15
C GLY A 24 12.86 -12.69 9.33
N VAL A 25 13.59 -13.43 8.49
CA VAL A 25 14.64 -12.87 7.63
C VAL A 25 13.98 -12.31 6.36
N PRO A 26 14.04 -10.99 6.14
CA PRO A 26 13.39 -10.42 4.97
C PRO A 26 14.14 -10.77 3.68
N PRO A 27 13.43 -11.00 2.57
CA PRO A 27 14.05 -11.20 1.26
C PRO A 27 14.65 -9.89 0.72
N ASP A 28 15.37 -9.98 -0.41
CA ASP A 28 16.02 -8.82 -1.03
C ASP A 28 15.03 -7.77 -1.53
N GLU A 29 13.81 -8.19 -1.84
CA GLU A 29 12.71 -7.29 -2.22
C GLU A 29 11.43 -7.74 -1.53
N TYR A 30 10.70 -6.80 -0.94
CA TYR A 30 9.43 -7.10 -0.31
C TYR A 30 8.59 -5.85 -0.12
N LEU A 31 7.31 -6.06 0.19
CA LEU A 31 6.36 -4.99 0.45
C LEU A 31 5.86 -5.08 1.88
N VAL A 32 5.65 -3.92 2.50
CA VAL A 32 5.00 -3.81 3.80
C VAL A 32 3.79 -2.89 3.65
N PHE A 33 2.63 -3.34 4.09
CA PHE A 33 1.41 -2.53 4.09
C PHE A 33 1.20 -1.95 5.49
N THR A 34 1.10 -0.63 5.57
CA THR A 34 0.86 0.08 6.83
C THR A 34 -0.46 0.83 6.73
N PRO A 35 -1.50 0.41 7.48
CA PRO A 35 -2.74 1.18 7.54
C PRO A 35 -2.46 2.58 8.08
N MET A 36 -3.01 3.59 7.40
CA MET A 36 -2.77 4.99 7.75
C MET A 36 -3.97 5.61 8.44
N THR A 37 -5.07 5.75 7.71
CA THR A 37 -6.28 6.38 8.21
C THR A 37 -7.52 5.70 7.67
N ASP A 38 -8.62 5.83 8.43
CA ASP A 38 -9.97 5.51 7.97
C ASP A 38 -10.80 6.75 8.26
N GLU A 39 -11.49 7.28 7.25
CA GLU A 39 -12.31 8.47 7.38
C GLU A 39 -13.69 8.22 6.79
N PHE A 40 -14.70 8.81 7.43
CA PHE A 40 -16.06 8.79 6.90
C PHE A 40 -16.26 9.93 5.90
N ALA A 41 -16.99 9.65 4.84
CA ALA A 41 -17.31 10.64 3.82
C ALA A 41 -18.75 10.49 3.36
N LEU A 42 -19.31 11.58 2.83
CA LEU A 42 -20.68 11.64 2.30
C LEU A 42 -21.71 11.16 3.29
N PHE A 43 -22.18 12.07 4.14
CA PHE A 43 -23.20 11.79 5.15
C PHE A 43 -24.60 11.96 4.60
N GLY A 44 -25.49 11.02 4.95
CA GLY A 44 -26.93 11.12 4.72
C GLY A 44 -27.67 10.88 6.03
N ASN A 45 -28.51 11.82 6.45
CA ASN A 45 -29.25 11.73 7.72
C ASN A 45 -28.33 11.49 8.93
N ASN A 46 -27.18 12.17 8.95
CA ASN A 46 -26.15 12.02 9.98
C ASN A 46 -25.50 10.62 10.03
N THR A 47 -25.67 9.84 8.97
CA THR A 47 -25.04 8.52 8.86
C THR A 47 -24.00 8.57 7.74
N PRO A 48 -22.77 8.13 8.00
CA PRO A 48 -21.77 8.11 6.93
C PRO A 48 -22.13 7.07 5.86
N LEU A 49 -21.99 7.46 4.59
CA LEU A 49 -22.30 6.60 3.45
C LEU A 49 -21.07 5.85 2.94
N PHE A 50 -19.88 6.43 3.13
CA PHE A 50 -18.63 5.83 2.67
C PHE A 50 -17.57 5.87 3.76
N ASP A 51 -16.73 4.85 3.72
CA ASP A 51 -15.53 4.71 4.53
C ASP A 51 -14.35 4.82 3.59
N ILE A 52 -13.45 5.79 3.80
CA ILE A 52 -12.26 5.97 2.99
C ILE A 52 -11.08 5.43 3.77
N SER A 53 -10.47 4.35 3.27
CA SER A 53 -9.30 3.74 3.89
C SER A 53 -8.04 4.11 3.13
N GLU A 54 -7.00 4.52 3.85
CA GLU A 54 -5.70 4.85 3.29
C GLU A 54 -4.63 3.90 3.83
N VAL A 55 -3.80 3.38 2.93
CA VAL A 55 -2.72 2.45 3.26
C VAL A 55 -1.44 2.93 2.58
N ARG A 56 -0.33 2.86 3.32
CA ARG A 56 1.01 3.05 2.75
C ARG A 56 1.56 1.71 2.31
N ILE A 57 1.95 1.63 1.05
CA ILE A 57 2.69 0.49 0.50
C ILE A 57 4.17 0.87 0.54
N SER A 58 4.93 0.21 1.39
CA SER A 58 6.38 0.44 1.48
C SER A 58 7.09 -0.63 0.66
N LEU A 59 7.82 -0.20 -0.35
CA LEU A 59 8.65 -1.07 -1.18
C LEU A 59 10.07 -1.01 -0.65
N PHE A 60 10.60 -2.18 -0.29
CA PHE A 60 12.01 -2.33 0.10
C PHE A 60 12.71 -3.16 -0.95
N SER A 61 13.81 -2.66 -1.49
CA SER A 61 14.56 -3.36 -2.53
C SER A 61 16.05 -3.07 -2.41
N LYS A 62 16.85 -4.13 -2.47
CA LYS A 62 18.31 -4.01 -2.51
C LYS A 62 18.84 -3.81 -3.93
N GLY A 63 17.96 -3.80 -4.93
CA GLY A 63 18.32 -3.71 -6.34
C GLY A 63 17.50 -2.69 -7.08
N SER A 64 16.80 -3.13 -8.12
CA SER A 64 16.08 -2.27 -9.06
C SER A 64 14.73 -1.80 -8.53
N TYR A 65 14.71 -0.98 -7.48
CA TYR A 65 13.46 -0.46 -6.94
C TYR A 65 12.65 0.32 -7.99
N LEU A 66 13.32 0.93 -8.97
CA LEU A 66 12.64 1.69 -10.03
C LEU A 66 11.76 0.79 -10.88
N GLN A 67 12.22 -0.41 -11.23
CA GLN A 67 11.40 -1.36 -11.98
C GLN A 67 10.19 -1.80 -11.20
N ARG A 68 10.37 -2.11 -9.91
CA ARG A 68 9.27 -2.52 -9.03
C ARG A 68 8.28 -1.39 -8.81
N LYS A 69 8.78 -0.16 -8.62
CA LYS A 69 7.94 1.03 -8.51
C LYS A 69 7.04 1.18 -9.74
N ILE A 70 7.59 1.07 -10.94
CA ILE A 70 6.85 1.18 -12.19
C ILE A 70 5.80 0.07 -12.29
N GLN A 71 6.19 -1.16 -11.99
CA GLN A 71 5.31 -2.33 -12.07
C GLN A 71 4.12 -2.19 -11.10
N ILE A 72 4.39 -1.85 -9.85
CA ILE A 72 3.37 -1.71 -8.82
C ILE A 72 2.45 -0.53 -9.13
N THR A 73 3.01 0.60 -9.55
CA THR A 73 2.22 1.77 -9.96
C THR A 73 1.26 1.42 -11.09
N ALA A 74 1.74 0.71 -12.11
CA ALA A 74 0.92 0.31 -13.24
C ALA A 74 -0.24 -0.60 -12.82
N LEU A 75 0.02 -1.56 -11.91
CA LEU A 75 -1.02 -2.42 -11.39
C LEU A 75 -2.08 -1.65 -10.62
N LEU A 76 -1.66 -0.70 -9.79
CA LEU A 76 -2.59 0.12 -9.01
C LEU A 76 -3.44 1.02 -9.91
N LEU A 77 -2.85 1.60 -10.95
CA LEU A 77 -3.57 2.46 -11.89
C LEU A 77 -4.64 1.69 -12.69
N GLY A 78 -4.48 0.37 -12.83
CA GLY A 78 -5.47 -0.48 -13.49
C GLY A 78 -6.63 -0.89 -12.59
N THR A 79 -6.73 -0.35 -11.38
CA THR A 79 -7.74 -0.68 -10.39
C THR A 79 -8.50 0.56 -9.94
N GLU A 80 -9.38 0.37 -8.93
CA GLU A 80 -10.14 1.47 -8.33
C GLU A 80 -9.36 2.19 -7.22
N PHE A 81 -8.14 1.77 -6.91
CA PHE A 81 -7.33 2.46 -5.93
C PHE A 81 -6.87 3.81 -6.45
N THR A 82 -6.91 4.82 -5.58
CA THR A 82 -6.39 6.16 -5.87
C THR A 82 -5.02 6.29 -5.23
N ILE A 83 -4.01 6.59 -6.04
CA ILE A 83 -2.67 6.88 -5.52
C ILE A 83 -2.67 8.34 -5.03
N THR A 84 -2.46 8.53 -3.74
CA THR A 84 -2.50 9.86 -3.12
C THR A 84 -1.12 10.49 -3.00
N ASP A 85 -0.07 9.65 -2.91
CA ASP A 85 1.30 10.14 -2.80
C ASP A 85 2.28 9.06 -3.22
N ARG A 86 3.44 9.46 -3.74
CA ARG A 86 4.57 8.58 -4.01
C ARG A 86 5.84 9.32 -3.67
N ARG A 87 6.73 8.69 -2.89
CA ARG A 87 7.99 9.32 -2.53
C ARG A 87 9.09 8.31 -2.24
N TYR A 88 10.29 8.67 -2.59
CA TYR A 88 11.48 7.94 -2.17
C TYR A 88 11.81 8.35 -0.73
N ILE A 89 11.86 7.37 0.18
CA ILE A 89 12.11 7.63 1.60
C ILE A 89 13.60 7.70 1.88
N GLY A 90 14.38 6.76 1.35
CA GLY A 90 15.80 6.74 1.57
C GLY A 90 16.45 5.39 1.33
N HIS A 91 17.75 5.35 1.55
CA HIS A 91 18.56 4.15 1.45
C HIS A 91 19.12 3.81 2.83
N GLU A 92 18.96 2.56 3.24
CA GLU A 92 19.51 2.06 4.50
C GLU A 92 20.91 1.52 4.23
N ASP A 93 21.94 2.23 4.67
CA ASP A 93 23.32 1.88 4.36
C ASP A 93 23.76 0.55 4.98
N ASP A 94 23.22 0.20 6.16
CA ASP A 94 23.58 -1.03 6.86
C ASP A 94 22.92 -2.28 6.26
N THR A 95 21.73 -2.16 5.70
CA THR A 95 21.00 -3.29 5.11
C THR A 95 21.05 -3.30 3.58
N GLY A 96 21.28 -2.16 2.97
CA GLY A 96 21.31 -2.01 1.52
C GLY A 96 19.96 -1.82 0.87
N TYR A 97 18.88 -1.68 1.65
CA TYR A 97 17.55 -1.46 1.09
C TYR A 97 17.31 -0.02 0.66
N HIS A 98 16.72 0.15 -0.52
CA HIS A 98 16.04 1.36 -0.91
C HIS A 98 14.60 1.26 -0.39
N HIS A 99 14.08 2.35 0.17
CA HIS A 99 12.71 2.42 0.66
C HIS A 99 11.93 3.44 -0.16
N TYR A 100 10.89 2.97 -0.84
CA TYR A 100 9.98 3.80 -1.64
C TYR A 100 8.56 3.61 -1.12
N ALA A 101 7.83 4.71 -0.91
CA ALA A 101 6.47 4.66 -0.38
C ALA A 101 5.45 5.07 -1.45
N ILE A 102 4.38 4.30 -1.55
CA ILE A 102 3.22 4.60 -2.39
C ILE A 102 1.99 4.58 -1.48
N ASP A 103 1.34 5.73 -1.33
CA ASP A 103 0.14 5.83 -0.52
C ASP A 103 -1.09 5.71 -1.42
N VAL A 104 -2.02 4.86 -1.03
CA VAL A 104 -3.25 4.62 -1.79
C VAL A 104 -4.46 4.74 -0.88
N GLU A 105 -5.58 5.12 -1.48
CA GLU A 105 -6.87 5.12 -0.78
C GLU A 105 -7.94 4.49 -1.64
N LYS A 106 -8.99 4.02 -1.00
CA LYS A 106 -10.18 3.51 -1.66
C LYS A 106 -11.39 3.75 -0.76
N SER A 107 -12.52 4.05 -1.40
CA SER A 107 -13.80 4.25 -0.71
C SER A 107 -14.59 2.95 -0.69
N TYR A 108 -15.20 2.66 0.45
CA TYR A 108 -16.07 1.51 0.64
C TYR A 108 -17.42 2.00 1.16
N GLU A 109 -18.50 1.34 0.75
CA GLU A 109 -19.79 1.62 1.33
C GLU A 109 -19.78 1.25 2.80
N THR A 110 -20.35 2.14 3.64
CA THR A 110 -20.43 1.89 5.07
C THR A 110 -21.37 0.73 5.33
N GLU A 111 -20.92 -0.25 6.11
CA GLU A 111 -21.74 -1.37 6.53
C GLU A 111 -22.55 -0.94 7.76
N GLU A 112 -23.81 -1.34 7.79
CA GLU A 112 -24.70 -1.09 8.92
C GLU A 112 -24.67 -2.21 9.94
#